data_96b176ea178cd01f9e67940ea63e33b8
#
_entry.id   96b176ea178cd01f9e67940ea63e33b8
#
_cell.length_a   1.000
_cell.length_b   1.000
_cell.length_c   1.000
_cell.angle_alpha   90.00
_cell.angle_beta   90.00
_cell.angle_gamma   90.00
#
_symmetry.space_group_name_H-M   'P 1'
#
loop_
_entity.id
_entity.type
_entity.pdbx_description
1 polymer ?
#
loop_
_entity_poly.entity_id
_entity_poly.type
_entity_poly.pdbx_seq_one_letter_code
_entity_poly.pdbx_strand_id
1 'polypeptide(L)'
;MTESPASLFISYARSDERTAARVAQCLGDAGYPIWRDDQLPAHRAYSEVIEERLKHAIAVIVLWSAESAKSQWVRAEADAARVAGTLIQATLDGSLPPLPFNQIQCANLMNWDGDAASPGWRKLLDSVVALAPPRIEKSPPRAAHRKLSICVLPFQNMSGDMEQEYFSDGISEDITTDLAQVSALGVVARNTAFVFKGRAVNVCDIARDLDVSHVLEGSVRKAGQRVRITAQLIDGDTGSNLWAERYDRDLDDIFAIQDEISKSIVSALKLTLLPKEKQAIERRGTSSVEAYNLYLMARQFWMTGNIGDMRRDQRVMRICGRAVEIDPNYAQAWALLAIAQSSLRYNFDEQVDDGFAAAHAALSIDPMIAEAYCPISRRLSEQGQVPEAVAQIERALALDPESWEVRKEAGRLAMSQRRIEDAIAQFERATQLLESDFHAWALLATCYQARGDAEKVQLSARMMVSEAQKALVEDPSNGAALGIAAGGLAISGEHERAREWIERAMLLDPDNDNMRYNFACVFACHMQDKEAALSLLATTLMRSRPHLVAAQVDPDFDVLRDDPRYIDLLERARARFAPGSATGAS
;
A
#
# COMPACT_ATOMS: atom_id res chain seq x y z
N MET A 1 0.34 16.67 -21.48
CA MET A 1 1.71 17.23 -21.46
C MET A 1 2.58 16.11 -20.91
N THR A 2 3.38 15.49 -21.73
CA THR A 2 4.24 14.37 -21.33
C THR A 2 5.31 14.88 -20.37
N GLU A 3 5.29 14.47 -19.11
CA GLU A 3 6.40 14.69 -18.20
C GLU A 3 7.63 14.00 -18.78
N SER A 4 8.65 14.80 -19.05
CA SER A 4 9.94 14.26 -19.51
C SER A 4 10.57 13.46 -18.37
N PRO A 5 11.19 12.32 -18.64
CA PRO A 5 11.82 11.51 -17.61
C PRO A 5 12.83 12.35 -16.82
N ALA A 6 12.84 12.19 -15.51
CA ALA A 6 13.76 12.85 -14.61
C ALA A 6 15.20 12.56 -15.07
N SER A 7 15.94 13.60 -15.48
CA SER A 7 17.25 13.50 -16.11
C SER A 7 18.30 14.35 -15.37
N LEU A 8 19.57 14.05 -15.60
CA LEU A 8 20.64 14.96 -15.22
C LEU A 8 20.66 16.15 -16.18
N PHE A 9 20.76 17.35 -15.64
CA PHE A 9 20.91 18.58 -16.42
C PHE A 9 22.38 19.02 -16.41
N ILE A 10 22.97 19.32 -17.58
CA ILE A 10 24.33 19.84 -17.66
C ILE A 10 24.31 21.29 -18.09
N SER A 11 24.80 22.18 -17.20
CA SER A 11 24.95 23.62 -17.42
C SER A 11 26.43 23.95 -17.73
N TYR A 12 26.67 24.65 -18.82
CA TYR A 12 28.03 24.98 -19.30
C TYR A 12 28.03 26.23 -20.17
N ALA A 13 29.22 26.84 -20.40
CA ALA A 13 29.37 27.89 -21.42
C ALA A 13 29.56 27.28 -22.79
N ARG A 14 29.11 27.94 -23.85
CA ARG A 14 29.24 27.42 -25.23
C ARG A 14 30.69 27.12 -25.64
N SER A 15 31.67 27.83 -25.10
CA SER A 15 33.10 27.52 -25.26
C SER A 15 33.50 26.14 -24.77
N ASP A 16 32.74 25.57 -23.84
CA ASP A 16 33.05 24.35 -23.13
C ASP A 16 32.27 23.13 -23.67
N GLU A 17 31.52 23.34 -24.78
CA GLU A 17 30.59 22.34 -25.37
C GLU A 17 31.26 20.98 -25.63
N ARG A 18 32.50 20.98 -26.12
CA ARG A 18 33.23 19.73 -26.38
C ARG A 18 33.47 18.90 -25.14
N THR A 19 33.79 19.56 -24.01
CA THR A 19 34.01 18.90 -22.74
C THR A 19 32.68 18.49 -22.11
N ALA A 20 31.64 19.34 -22.21
CA ALA A 20 30.30 19.04 -21.76
C ALA A 20 29.71 17.82 -22.50
N ALA A 21 29.93 17.70 -23.80
CA ALA A 21 29.51 16.54 -24.59
C ALA A 21 30.21 15.24 -24.11
N ARG A 22 31.51 15.32 -23.79
CA ARG A 22 32.25 14.16 -23.25
C ARG A 22 31.76 13.76 -21.86
N VAL A 23 31.51 14.73 -20.96
CA VAL A 23 30.91 14.48 -19.65
C VAL A 23 29.54 13.81 -19.81
N ALA A 24 28.71 14.32 -20.71
CA ALA A 24 27.39 13.75 -21.02
C ALA A 24 27.50 12.30 -21.53
N GLN A 25 28.44 12.03 -22.43
CA GLN A 25 28.64 10.68 -22.95
C GLN A 25 29.05 9.71 -21.84
N CYS A 26 30.04 10.06 -21.01
CA CYS A 26 30.51 9.18 -19.93
C CYS A 26 29.43 8.95 -18.86
N LEU A 27 28.58 9.94 -18.57
CA LEU A 27 27.43 9.77 -17.67
C LEU A 27 26.33 8.92 -18.32
N GLY A 28 26.12 9.08 -19.64
CA GLY A 28 25.22 8.22 -20.42
C GLY A 28 25.68 6.77 -20.41
N ASP A 29 26.97 6.52 -20.62
CA ASP A 29 27.59 5.19 -20.55
C ASP A 29 27.48 4.59 -19.12
N ALA A 30 27.39 5.44 -18.10
CA ALA A 30 27.13 5.06 -16.71
C ALA A 30 25.62 4.88 -16.39
N GLY A 31 24.73 4.96 -17.40
CA GLY A 31 23.30 4.66 -17.28
C GLY A 31 22.40 5.85 -16.85
N TYR A 32 22.91 7.09 -16.92
CA TYR A 32 22.10 8.26 -16.55
C TYR A 32 21.46 8.93 -17.79
N PRO A 33 20.14 9.19 -17.78
CA PRO A 33 19.52 10.03 -18.80
C PRO A 33 19.97 11.47 -18.63
N ILE A 34 20.45 12.09 -19.72
CA ILE A 34 21.05 13.42 -19.70
C ILE A 34 20.29 14.37 -20.62
N TRP A 35 20.09 15.58 -20.12
CA TRP A 35 19.59 16.69 -20.92
C TRP A 35 20.62 17.82 -21.03
N ARG A 36 20.75 18.36 -22.24
CA ARG A 36 21.59 19.53 -22.55
C ARG A 36 20.81 20.51 -23.43
N ASP A 37 21.25 21.76 -23.46
CA ASP A 37 20.59 22.86 -24.18
C ASP A 37 20.61 22.73 -25.73
N ASP A 38 21.44 21.82 -26.29
CA ASP A 38 21.43 21.47 -27.71
C ASP A 38 20.20 20.68 -28.20
N GLN A 39 19.36 20.22 -27.27
CA GLN A 39 18.15 19.42 -27.54
C GLN A 39 16.85 20.24 -27.52
N LEU A 40 16.92 21.54 -27.68
CA LEU A 40 15.77 22.44 -27.61
C LEU A 40 14.84 22.34 -28.81
N PRO A 41 13.51 22.22 -28.61
CA PRO A 41 12.54 22.25 -29.70
C PRO A 41 12.42 23.69 -30.30
N ALA A 42 12.49 23.80 -31.63
CA ALA A 42 12.52 25.08 -32.33
C ALA A 42 11.24 25.95 -32.21
N HIS A 43 10.17 25.45 -31.56
CA HIS A 43 8.86 26.10 -31.46
C HIS A 43 8.50 26.63 -30.08
N ARG A 44 9.38 26.50 -29.05
CA ARG A 44 9.14 26.98 -27.67
C ARG A 44 10.16 28.04 -27.26
N ALA A 45 9.74 28.93 -26.35
CA ALA A 45 10.64 29.94 -25.77
C ALA A 45 11.76 29.27 -24.96
N TYR A 46 13.00 29.68 -25.22
CA TYR A 46 14.22 29.16 -24.60
C TYR A 46 14.16 29.10 -23.06
N SER A 47 13.70 30.22 -22.45
CA SER A 47 13.62 30.36 -20.99
C SER A 47 12.61 29.41 -20.34
N GLU A 48 11.47 29.18 -20.98
CA GLU A 48 10.40 28.31 -20.43
C GLU A 48 10.83 26.84 -20.38
N VAL A 49 11.51 26.36 -21.44
CA VAL A 49 11.96 24.97 -21.53
C VAL A 49 13.08 24.70 -20.51
N ILE A 50 14.02 25.62 -20.35
CA ILE A 50 15.11 25.46 -19.37
C ILE A 50 14.57 25.49 -17.94
N GLU A 51 13.66 26.40 -17.62
CA GLU A 51 13.05 26.47 -16.29
C GLU A 51 12.27 25.19 -15.95
N GLU A 52 11.52 24.66 -16.91
CA GLU A 52 10.80 23.40 -16.76
C GLU A 52 11.76 22.22 -16.52
N ARG A 53 12.86 22.15 -17.27
CA ARG A 53 13.87 21.09 -17.15
C ARG A 53 14.66 21.16 -15.86
N LEU A 54 15.04 22.36 -15.42
CA LEU A 54 15.72 22.57 -14.15
C LEU A 54 14.86 22.15 -12.95
N LYS A 55 13.56 22.43 -12.99
CA LYS A 55 12.62 22.02 -11.92
C LYS A 55 12.47 20.51 -11.79
N HIS A 56 12.63 19.77 -12.90
CA HIS A 56 12.45 18.31 -12.91
C HIS A 56 13.78 17.54 -12.97
N ALA A 57 14.92 18.22 -12.98
CA ALA A 57 16.23 17.57 -12.96
C ALA A 57 16.51 16.91 -11.61
N ILE A 58 16.93 15.64 -11.63
CA ILE A 58 17.37 14.90 -10.42
C ILE A 58 18.63 15.56 -9.84
N ALA A 59 19.57 15.95 -10.72
CA ALA A 59 20.75 16.70 -10.35
C ALA A 59 21.14 17.63 -11.51
N VAL A 60 21.75 18.76 -11.18
CA VAL A 60 22.24 19.76 -12.11
C VAL A 60 23.76 19.82 -11.99
N ILE A 61 24.46 19.45 -13.06
CA ILE A 61 25.91 19.44 -13.14
C ILE A 61 26.37 20.74 -13.77
N VAL A 62 27.01 21.60 -13.01
CA VAL A 62 27.54 22.88 -13.50
C VAL A 62 29.04 22.75 -13.79
N LEU A 63 29.41 22.96 -15.04
CA LEU A 63 30.81 22.93 -15.49
C LEU A 63 31.40 24.35 -15.48
N TRP A 64 32.26 24.60 -14.51
CA TRP A 64 32.91 25.90 -14.31
C TRP A 64 34.18 26.02 -15.16
N SER A 65 34.26 27.14 -15.90
CA SER A 65 35.45 27.65 -16.60
C SER A 65 35.51 29.16 -16.37
N ALA A 66 36.58 29.79 -16.81
CA ALA A 66 36.71 31.25 -16.79
C ALA A 66 35.54 31.94 -17.54
N GLU A 67 34.96 31.31 -18.56
CA GLU A 67 33.85 31.85 -19.36
C GLU A 67 32.49 31.51 -18.72
N SER A 68 32.27 30.30 -18.22
CA SER A 68 31.03 29.93 -17.55
C SER A 68 30.82 30.72 -16.27
N ALA A 69 31.88 31.03 -15.54
CA ALA A 69 31.82 31.85 -14.31
C ALA A 69 31.33 33.30 -14.58
N LYS A 70 31.50 33.82 -15.82
CA LYS A 70 30.98 35.12 -16.24
C LYS A 70 29.57 35.06 -16.80
N SER A 71 29.09 33.88 -17.20
CA SER A 71 27.76 33.70 -17.79
C SER A 71 26.67 33.91 -16.75
N GLN A 72 25.78 34.87 -17.04
CA GLN A 72 24.61 35.12 -16.19
C GLN A 72 23.65 33.91 -16.17
N TRP A 73 23.53 33.21 -17.30
CA TRP A 73 22.69 32.03 -17.43
C TRP A 73 23.19 30.86 -16.60
N VAL A 74 24.46 30.48 -16.76
CA VAL A 74 25.07 29.38 -15.97
C VAL A 74 24.99 29.68 -14.46
N ARG A 75 25.17 30.94 -14.06
CA ARG A 75 25.04 31.34 -12.66
C ARG A 75 23.60 31.26 -12.15
N ALA A 76 22.61 31.61 -12.97
CA ALA A 76 21.19 31.52 -12.61
C ALA A 76 20.75 30.05 -12.46
N GLU A 77 21.18 29.17 -13.37
CA GLU A 77 20.93 27.73 -13.33
C GLU A 77 21.60 27.08 -12.11
N ALA A 78 22.86 27.45 -11.83
CA ALA A 78 23.58 27.02 -10.65
C ALA A 78 22.90 27.47 -9.33
N ASP A 79 22.34 28.68 -9.30
CA ASP A 79 21.66 29.18 -8.10
C ASP A 79 20.32 28.47 -7.89
N ALA A 80 19.56 28.25 -8.94
CA ALA A 80 18.33 27.45 -8.87
C ALA A 80 18.61 26.03 -8.35
N ALA A 81 19.66 25.39 -8.87
CA ALA A 81 20.07 24.05 -8.40
C ALA A 81 20.58 24.06 -6.96
N ARG A 82 21.29 25.10 -6.53
CA ARG A 82 21.75 25.28 -5.15
C ARG A 82 20.59 25.38 -4.18
N VAL A 83 19.59 26.19 -4.52
CA VAL A 83 18.38 26.36 -3.71
C VAL A 83 17.58 25.06 -3.63
N ALA A 84 17.52 24.30 -4.74
CA ALA A 84 16.85 23.00 -4.78
C ALA A 84 17.65 21.86 -4.12
N GLY A 85 18.92 22.07 -3.75
CA GLY A 85 19.78 21.02 -3.19
C GLY A 85 20.27 19.99 -4.22
N THR A 86 20.16 20.28 -5.53
CA THR A 86 20.49 19.36 -6.63
C THR A 86 21.81 19.73 -7.34
N LEU A 87 22.57 20.70 -6.83
CA LEU A 87 23.77 21.22 -7.46
C LEU A 87 24.99 20.28 -7.32
N ILE A 88 25.56 19.88 -8.42
CA ILE A 88 26.89 19.25 -8.54
C ILE A 88 27.79 20.18 -9.35
N GLN A 89 29.06 20.35 -8.96
CA GLN A 89 29.96 21.25 -9.67
C GLN A 89 31.29 20.59 -10.03
N ALA A 90 31.79 20.97 -11.20
CA ALA A 90 33.13 20.60 -11.64
C ALA A 90 33.82 21.80 -12.32
N THR A 91 35.13 21.95 -12.10
CA THR A 91 35.96 22.94 -12.82
C THR A 91 36.71 22.28 -13.96
N LEU A 92 36.72 22.94 -15.13
CA LEU A 92 37.34 22.46 -16.35
C LEU A 92 38.77 23.00 -16.56
N ASP A 93 39.05 24.17 -16.04
CA ASP A 93 40.31 24.90 -16.21
C ASP A 93 40.98 25.29 -14.90
N GLY A 94 40.46 24.80 -13.77
CA GLY A 94 40.94 25.12 -12.43
C GLY A 94 40.38 26.43 -11.86
N SER A 95 39.52 27.14 -12.60
CA SER A 95 38.82 28.32 -12.11
C SER A 95 37.97 27.98 -10.91
N LEU A 96 37.97 28.85 -9.89
CA LEU A 96 37.11 28.70 -8.72
C LEU A 96 35.69 29.09 -9.08
N PRO A 97 34.68 28.32 -8.63
CA PRO A 97 33.29 28.74 -8.75
C PRO A 97 33.07 30.13 -8.14
N PRO A 98 32.27 31.02 -8.76
CA PRO A 98 31.99 32.33 -8.18
C PRO A 98 31.17 32.24 -6.89
N LEU A 99 31.13 33.32 -6.09
CA LEU A 99 30.24 33.40 -4.94
C LEU A 99 28.78 33.35 -5.39
N PRO A 100 27.90 32.59 -4.69
CA PRO A 100 28.12 31.85 -3.42
C PRO A 100 28.56 30.38 -3.62
N PHE A 101 28.83 29.91 -4.83
CA PHE A 101 29.06 28.49 -5.18
C PHE A 101 30.42 27.96 -4.70
N ASN A 102 31.40 28.85 -4.46
CA ASN A 102 32.73 28.49 -3.98
C ASN A 102 32.75 27.87 -2.55
N GLN A 103 31.62 27.89 -1.84
CA GLN A 103 31.48 27.25 -0.54
C GLN A 103 31.04 25.78 -0.66
N ILE A 104 30.72 25.31 -1.85
CA ILE A 104 30.29 23.94 -2.11
C ILE A 104 31.43 23.19 -2.80
N GLN A 105 31.60 21.92 -2.47
CA GLN A 105 32.63 21.05 -3.05
C GLN A 105 32.56 21.02 -4.58
N CYS A 106 33.72 21.18 -5.24
CA CYS A 106 33.85 21.16 -6.69
C CYS A 106 34.80 20.04 -7.12
N ALA A 107 34.40 19.26 -8.10
CA ALA A 107 35.28 18.25 -8.72
C ALA A 107 36.28 18.94 -9.67
N ASN A 108 37.48 18.41 -9.81
CA ASN A 108 38.48 18.97 -10.71
C ASN A 108 38.59 18.09 -11.98
N LEU A 109 38.13 18.60 -13.09
CA LEU A 109 38.21 17.96 -14.42
C LEU A 109 39.23 18.65 -15.33
N MET A 110 40.18 19.41 -14.77
CA MET A 110 41.24 20.04 -15.56
C MET A 110 42.07 18.98 -16.28
N ASN A 111 42.19 19.13 -17.60
CA ASN A 111 42.87 18.18 -18.49
C ASN A 111 42.27 16.76 -18.50
N TRP A 112 41.02 16.59 -18.04
CA TRP A 112 40.36 15.29 -18.13
C TRP A 112 40.00 14.96 -19.60
N ASP A 113 40.41 13.79 -20.03
CA ASP A 113 40.27 13.31 -21.41
C ASP A 113 39.23 12.22 -21.60
N GLY A 114 38.45 11.89 -20.54
CA GLY A 114 37.46 10.82 -20.50
C GLY A 114 37.89 9.60 -19.68
N ASP A 115 39.04 9.65 -19.03
CA ASP A 115 39.49 8.56 -18.15
C ASP A 115 38.58 8.39 -16.93
N ALA A 116 37.91 7.24 -16.87
CA ALA A 116 37.03 6.87 -15.77
C ALA A 116 37.77 6.64 -14.42
N ALA A 117 39.08 6.45 -14.46
CA ALA A 117 39.90 6.26 -13.26
C ALA A 117 40.36 7.59 -12.64
N SER A 118 40.17 8.71 -13.34
CA SER A 118 40.54 10.04 -12.86
C SER A 118 39.89 10.38 -11.52
N PRO A 119 40.64 10.88 -10.52
CA PRO A 119 40.09 11.25 -9.21
C PRO A 119 38.99 12.33 -9.31
N GLY A 120 39.12 13.29 -10.22
CA GLY A 120 38.11 14.32 -10.45
C GLY A 120 36.81 13.77 -10.99
N TRP A 121 36.91 12.85 -11.95
CA TRP A 121 35.75 12.15 -12.51
C TRP A 121 35.02 11.29 -11.46
N ARG A 122 35.77 10.50 -10.68
CA ARG A 122 35.20 9.69 -9.61
C ARG A 122 34.45 10.55 -8.59
N LYS A 123 35.01 11.67 -8.16
CA LYS A 123 34.36 12.59 -7.23
C LYS A 123 33.07 13.17 -7.80
N LEU A 124 33.03 13.49 -9.11
CA LEU A 124 31.81 13.93 -9.78
C LEU A 124 30.78 12.82 -9.83
N LEU A 125 31.18 11.62 -10.23
CA LEU A 125 30.31 10.46 -10.33
C LEU A 125 29.74 10.05 -8.96
N ASP A 126 30.56 10.05 -7.90
CA ASP A 126 30.11 9.78 -6.52
C ASP A 126 29.03 10.79 -6.07
N SER A 127 29.20 12.07 -6.47
CA SER A 127 28.19 13.10 -6.17
C SER A 127 26.90 12.89 -6.98
N VAL A 128 27.01 12.41 -8.21
CA VAL A 128 25.86 12.03 -9.04
C VAL A 128 25.16 10.82 -8.40
N VAL A 129 25.89 9.78 -7.98
CA VAL A 129 25.33 8.60 -7.31
C VAL A 129 24.59 8.99 -6.02
N ALA A 130 25.10 9.97 -5.27
CA ALA A 130 24.49 10.41 -4.01
C ALA A 130 23.15 11.13 -4.21
N LEU A 131 22.99 11.92 -5.28
CA LEU A 131 21.75 12.63 -5.60
C LEU A 131 20.83 11.85 -6.54
N ALA A 132 21.42 11.05 -7.42
CA ALA A 132 20.76 10.20 -8.39
C ALA A 132 21.40 8.81 -8.28
N PRO A 133 21.01 7.96 -7.30
CA PRO A 133 21.55 6.61 -7.23
C PRO A 133 21.34 5.95 -8.59
N PRO A 134 22.37 5.27 -9.14
CA PRO A 134 22.24 4.66 -10.45
C PRO A 134 21.03 3.75 -10.41
N ARG A 135 20.07 4.01 -11.29
CA ARG A 135 19.13 2.94 -11.63
C ARG A 135 20.02 1.82 -12.12
N ILE A 136 20.10 0.77 -11.32
CA ILE A 136 20.78 -0.45 -11.75
C ILE A 136 19.95 -0.95 -12.93
N GLU A 137 20.29 -0.47 -14.14
CA GLU A 137 19.97 -1.22 -15.34
C GLU A 137 20.77 -2.52 -15.16
N LYS A 138 20.08 -3.54 -14.68
CA LYS A 138 20.58 -4.89 -14.91
C LYS A 138 20.90 -4.93 -16.40
N SER A 139 22.17 -5.15 -16.72
CA SER A 139 22.65 -5.37 -18.08
C SER A 139 21.62 -6.12 -18.89
N PRO A 140 21.46 -5.82 -20.21
CA PRO A 140 20.44 -6.50 -20.99
C PRO A 140 20.56 -7.98 -20.73
N PRO A 141 19.52 -8.67 -20.31
CA PRO A 141 19.62 -10.08 -20.00
C PRO A 141 20.03 -10.77 -21.31
N ARG A 142 21.19 -11.41 -21.30
CA ARG A 142 21.44 -12.58 -22.12
C ARG A 142 20.10 -13.30 -22.20
N ALA A 143 19.59 -13.58 -23.41
CA ALA A 143 18.34 -14.24 -23.67
C ALA A 143 18.24 -15.61 -22.95
N ALA A 144 18.05 -15.54 -21.63
CA ALA A 144 17.46 -16.58 -20.82
C ALA A 144 15.97 -16.22 -20.82
N HIS A 145 15.13 -17.09 -21.34
CA HIS A 145 13.69 -16.97 -21.43
C HIS A 145 13.15 -16.29 -20.15
N ARG A 146 12.81 -15.00 -20.23
CA ARG A 146 12.05 -14.33 -19.18
C ARG A 146 10.79 -15.16 -18.99
N LYS A 147 10.56 -15.64 -17.79
CA LYS A 147 9.33 -16.40 -17.49
C LYS A 147 8.18 -15.47 -17.87
N LEU A 148 7.29 -15.96 -18.72
CA LEU A 148 6.16 -15.17 -19.20
C LEU A 148 5.37 -14.68 -17.99
N SER A 149 5.18 -13.36 -17.89
CA SER A 149 4.55 -12.74 -16.71
C SER A 149 3.73 -11.54 -17.11
N ILE A 150 2.67 -11.27 -16.34
CA ILE A 150 1.72 -10.19 -16.61
C ILE A 150 1.35 -9.43 -15.34
N CYS A 151 1.19 -8.12 -15.47
CA CYS A 151 0.52 -7.27 -14.49
C CYS A 151 -0.82 -6.81 -15.08
N VAL A 152 -1.91 -7.06 -14.37
CA VAL A 152 -3.24 -6.52 -14.68
C VAL A 152 -3.42 -5.23 -13.90
N LEU A 153 -3.41 -4.10 -14.57
CA LEU A 153 -3.67 -2.81 -13.94
C LEU A 153 -5.15 -2.64 -13.60
N PRO A 154 -5.48 -1.88 -12.56
CA PRO A 154 -6.87 -1.51 -12.27
C PRO A 154 -7.50 -0.83 -13.48
N PHE A 155 -8.63 -1.35 -13.96
CA PHE A 155 -9.35 -0.77 -15.08
C PHE A 155 -9.96 0.58 -14.69
N GLN A 156 -9.86 1.55 -15.58
CA GLN A 156 -10.37 2.89 -15.34
C GLN A 156 -11.91 2.91 -15.38
N ASN A 157 -12.54 3.49 -14.38
CA ASN A 157 -13.96 3.73 -14.39
C ASN A 157 -14.31 4.92 -15.31
N MET A 158 -14.96 4.65 -16.42
CA MET A 158 -15.42 5.62 -17.41
C MET A 158 -16.94 5.84 -17.36
N SER A 159 -17.60 5.41 -16.28
CA SER A 159 -19.08 5.49 -16.14
C SER A 159 -19.58 6.90 -15.83
N GLY A 160 -18.69 7.80 -15.38
CA GLY A 160 -19.06 9.15 -14.91
C GLY A 160 -19.68 9.17 -13.51
N ASP A 161 -19.70 8.02 -12.83
CA ASP A 161 -20.23 7.81 -11.49
C ASP A 161 -19.15 7.12 -10.66
N MET A 162 -18.64 7.80 -9.66
CA MET A 162 -17.60 7.27 -8.76
C MET A 162 -18.11 6.09 -7.93
N GLU A 163 -19.41 6.00 -7.69
CA GLU A 163 -20.00 4.86 -6.98
C GLU A 163 -19.91 3.54 -7.77
N GLN A 164 -19.54 3.58 -9.06
CA GLN A 164 -19.28 2.41 -9.90
C GLN A 164 -17.81 1.95 -9.92
N GLU A 165 -16.95 2.57 -9.13
CA GLU A 165 -15.51 2.22 -9.07
C GLU A 165 -15.30 0.76 -8.67
N TYR A 166 -16.09 0.25 -7.71
CA TYR A 166 -16.03 -1.13 -7.26
C TYR A 166 -16.21 -2.15 -8.40
N PHE A 167 -17.00 -1.78 -9.41
CA PHE A 167 -17.29 -2.67 -10.54
C PHE A 167 -16.07 -2.80 -11.47
N SER A 168 -15.38 -1.68 -11.74
CA SER A 168 -14.16 -1.67 -12.54
C SER A 168 -13.02 -2.41 -11.84
N ASP A 169 -12.88 -2.21 -10.54
CA ASP A 169 -11.90 -2.90 -9.69
C ASP A 169 -12.15 -4.41 -9.66
N GLY A 170 -13.42 -4.83 -9.49
CA GLY A 170 -13.80 -6.23 -9.45
C GLY A 170 -13.50 -6.95 -10.76
N ILE A 171 -13.77 -6.34 -11.91
CA ILE A 171 -13.42 -6.92 -13.21
C ILE A 171 -11.90 -7.14 -13.32
N SER A 172 -11.09 -6.18 -12.89
CA SER A 172 -9.62 -6.31 -12.91
C SER A 172 -9.14 -7.43 -11.98
N GLU A 173 -9.77 -7.57 -10.81
CA GLU A 173 -9.48 -8.62 -9.83
C GLU A 173 -9.84 -10.01 -10.40
N ASP A 174 -11.02 -10.16 -11.00
CA ASP A 174 -11.46 -11.43 -11.59
C ASP A 174 -10.53 -11.87 -12.74
N ILE A 175 -10.17 -10.94 -13.65
CA ILE A 175 -9.21 -11.23 -14.72
C ILE A 175 -7.85 -11.63 -14.14
N THR A 176 -7.38 -10.98 -13.09
CA THR A 176 -6.13 -11.33 -12.41
C THR A 176 -6.20 -12.75 -11.84
N THR A 177 -7.32 -13.09 -11.20
CA THR A 177 -7.56 -14.42 -10.62
C THR A 177 -7.62 -15.49 -11.69
N ASP A 178 -8.32 -15.25 -12.78
CA ASP A 178 -8.41 -16.16 -13.93
C ASP A 178 -7.03 -16.45 -14.53
N LEU A 179 -6.24 -15.39 -14.78
CA LEU A 179 -4.91 -15.52 -15.36
C LEU A 179 -3.94 -16.24 -14.41
N ALA A 180 -4.11 -16.11 -13.09
CA ALA A 180 -3.32 -16.81 -12.10
C ALA A 180 -3.54 -18.33 -12.10
N GLN A 181 -4.64 -18.81 -12.67
CA GLN A 181 -4.88 -20.26 -12.88
C GLN A 181 -4.00 -20.86 -13.99
N VAL A 182 -3.33 -20.04 -14.80
CA VAL A 182 -2.51 -20.48 -15.93
C VAL A 182 -1.09 -20.74 -15.45
N SER A 183 -0.72 -22.00 -15.28
CA SER A 183 0.57 -22.41 -14.66
C SER A 183 1.82 -21.93 -15.41
N ALA A 184 1.68 -21.67 -16.72
CA ALA A 184 2.75 -21.13 -17.57
C ALA A 184 2.93 -19.61 -17.47
N LEU A 185 2.04 -18.90 -16.76
CA LEU A 185 2.01 -17.44 -16.65
C LEU A 185 2.27 -17.00 -15.21
N GLY A 186 3.27 -16.16 -15.00
CA GLY A 186 3.45 -15.46 -13.73
C GLY A 186 2.52 -14.25 -13.68
N VAL A 187 1.66 -14.15 -12.66
CA VAL A 187 0.72 -13.01 -12.52
C VAL A 187 1.10 -12.20 -11.30
N VAL A 188 1.17 -10.89 -11.46
CA VAL A 188 1.41 -9.97 -10.34
C VAL A 188 0.18 -9.96 -9.44
N ALA A 189 0.41 -10.03 -8.14
CA ALA A 189 -0.66 -9.96 -7.16
C ALA A 189 -1.46 -8.65 -7.30
N ARG A 190 -2.79 -8.74 -7.11
CA ARG A 190 -3.72 -7.62 -7.20
C ARG A 190 -3.22 -6.38 -6.45
N ASN A 191 -2.88 -6.53 -5.19
CA ASN A 191 -2.51 -5.41 -4.33
C ASN A 191 -1.29 -4.65 -4.84
N THR A 192 -0.31 -5.35 -5.41
CA THR A 192 0.88 -4.76 -6.05
C THR A 192 0.50 -3.97 -7.30
N ALA A 193 -0.42 -4.49 -8.12
CA ALA A 193 -0.92 -3.79 -9.31
C ALA A 193 -1.76 -2.54 -8.95
N PHE A 194 -2.54 -2.60 -7.88
CA PHE A 194 -3.42 -1.52 -7.44
C PHE A 194 -2.69 -0.30 -6.88
N VAL A 195 -1.41 -0.40 -6.54
CA VAL A 195 -0.56 0.76 -6.19
C VAL A 195 -0.50 1.78 -7.34
N PHE A 196 -0.70 1.33 -8.58
CA PHE A 196 -0.68 2.19 -9.78
C PHE A 196 -2.05 2.81 -10.11
N LYS A 197 -3.09 2.54 -9.33
CA LYS A 197 -4.43 3.08 -9.54
C LYS A 197 -4.43 4.61 -9.55
N GLY A 198 -5.01 5.21 -10.61
CA GLY A 198 -5.12 6.66 -10.77
C GLY A 198 -3.79 7.38 -11.04
N ARG A 199 -2.69 6.67 -11.18
CA ARG A 199 -1.38 7.25 -11.50
C ARG A 199 -1.16 7.29 -13.02
N ALA A 200 -0.71 8.43 -13.54
CA ALA A 200 -0.26 8.54 -14.92
C ALA A 200 1.19 8.05 -15.03
N VAL A 201 1.39 6.75 -15.10
CA VAL A 201 2.71 6.11 -15.21
C VAL A 201 2.86 5.46 -16.58
N ASN A 202 4.05 5.48 -17.14
CA ASN A 202 4.35 4.79 -18.39
C ASN A 202 4.33 3.27 -18.17
N VAL A 203 3.62 2.54 -19.04
CA VAL A 203 3.46 1.08 -18.95
C VAL A 203 4.80 0.34 -18.94
N CYS A 204 5.79 0.81 -19.73
CA CYS A 204 7.13 0.21 -19.74
C CYS A 204 7.87 0.41 -18.40
N ASP A 205 7.62 1.52 -17.70
CA ASP A 205 8.20 1.74 -16.38
C ASP A 205 7.56 0.80 -15.34
N ILE A 206 6.24 0.64 -15.38
CA ILE A 206 5.53 -0.35 -14.53
C ILE A 206 6.05 -1.76 -14.79
N ALA A 207 6.19 -2.16 -16.06
CA ALA A 207 6.68 -3.48 -16.44
C ALA A 207 8.11 -3.73 -15.91
N ARG A 208 8.94 -2.69 -15.91
CA ARG A 208 10.31 -2.74 -15.39
C ARG A 208 10.33 -2.82 -13.88
N ASP A 209 9.56 -1.98 -13.21
CA ASP A 209 9.52 -1.91 -11.74
C ASP A 209 9.01 -3.23 -11.12
N LEU A 210 8.07 -3.89 -11.80
CA LEU A 210 7.49 -5.17 -11.39
C LEU A 210 8.18 -6.41 -11.97
N ASP A 211 9.20 -6.23 -12.84
CA ASP A 211 9.90 -7.30 -13.57
C ASP A 211 8.94 -8.22 -14.35
N VAL A 212 7.92 -7.64 -15.01
CA VAL A 212 6.96 -8.36 -15.83
C VAL A 212 7.19 -8.16 -17.32
N SER A 213 6.85 -9.19 -18.11
CA SER A 213 6.97 -9.14 -19.56
C SER A 213 5.81 -8.41 -20.25
N HIS A 214 4.63 -8.39 -19.62
CA HIS A 214 3.42 -7.83 -20.20
C HIS A 214 2.61 -7.05 -19.17
N VAL A 215 1.84 -6.08 -19.66
CA VAL A 215 0.87 -5.33 -18.85
C VAL A 215 -0.47 -5.33 -19.55
N LEU A 216 -1.53 -5.64 -18.80
CA LEU A 216 -2.91 -5.46 -19.23
C LEU A 216 -3.45 -4.17 -18.65
N GLU A 217 -3.98 -3.31 -19.48
CA GLU A 217 -4.72 -2.13 -19.03
C GLU A 217 -6.11 -2.08 -19.69
N GLY A 218 -7.03 -1.33 -19.11
CA GLY A 218 -8.37 -1.24 -19.64
C GLY A 218 -9.23 -0.18 -19.00
N SER A 219 -10.46 -0.12 -19.48
CA SER A 219 -11.49 0.75 -18.92
C SER A 219 -12.86 0.08 -18.94
N VAL A 220 -13.70 0.46 -17.98
CA VAL A 220 -15.06 -0.04 -17.83
C VAL A 220 -16.00 1.15 -17.84
N ARG A 221 -17.07 1.06 -18.63
CA ARG A 221 -18.18 2.00 -18.63
C ARG A 221 -19.48 1.25 -18.44
N LYS A 222 -20.11 1.43 -17.29
CA LYS A 222 -21.44 0.89 -17.00
C LYS A 222 -22.49 1.99 -17.11
N ALA A 223 -23.58 1.72 -17.80
CA ALA A 223 -24.70 2.64 -17.98
C ALA A 223 -26.01 1.85 -17.96
N GLY A 224 -26.68 1.82 -16.79
CA GLY A 224 -27.86 0.97 -16.57
C GLY A 224 -27.51 -0.51 -16.77
N GLN A 225 -28.20 -1.16 -17.70
CA GLN A 225 -27.99 -2.58 -18.06
C GLN A 225 -26.95 -2.80 -19.16
N ARG A 226 -26.25 -1.76 -19.60
CA ARG A 226 -25.19 -1.88 -20.60
C ARG A 226 -23.84 -1.73 -19.97
N VAL A 227 -22.90 -2.56 -20.39
CA VAL A 227 -21.47 -2.48 -20.01
C VAL A 227 -20.61 -2.42 -21.26
N ARG A 228 -19.64 -1.51 -21.26
CA ARG A 228 -18.56 -1.45 -22.24
C ARG A 228 -17.24 -1.63 -21.54
N ILE A 229 -16.48 -2.63 -21.96
CA ILE A 229 -15.13 -2.91 -21.48
C ILE A 229 -14.18 -2.76 -22.65
N THR A 230 -13.10 -2.02 -22.45
CA THR A 230 -11.97 -1.97 -23.37
C THR A 230 -10.77 -2.55 -22.64
N ALA A 231 -10.07 -3.48 -23.25
CA ALA A 231 -8.87 -4.09 -22.68
C ALA A 231 -7.77 -4.14 -23.74
N GLN A 232 -6.53 -3.92 -23.33
CA GLN A 232 -5.36 -3.99 -24.19
C GLN A 232 -4.18 -4.62 -23.48
N LEU A 233 -3.52 -5.54 -24.16
CA LEU A 233 -2.31 -6.21 -23.72
C LEU A 233 -1.10 -5.54 -24.36
N ILE A 234 -0.18 -5.09 -23.54
CA ILE A 234 0.99 -4.30 -23.95
C ILE A 234 2.25 -5.08 -23.62
N ASP A 235 3.18 -5.14 -24.56
CA ASP A 235 4.52 -5.63 -24.35
C ASP A 235 5.29 -4.67 -23.43
N GLY A 236 5.77 -5.16 -22.29
CA GLY A 236 6.40 -4.34 -21.25
C GLY A 236 7.76 -3.77 -21.65
N ASP A 237 8.46 -4.38 -22.59
CA ASP A 237 9.77 -3.91 -23.05
C ASP A 237 9.64 -2.83 -24.13
N THR A 238 8.69 -3.00 -25.05
CA THR A 238 8.54 -2.13 -26.23
C THR A 238 7.41 -1.10 -26.12
N GLY A 239 6.47 -1.30 -25.19
CA GLY A 239 5.25 -0.50 -25.12
C GLY A 239 4.27 -0.74 -26.27
N SER A 240 4.48 -1.77 -27.08
CA SER A 240 3.64 -2.08 -28.25
C SER A 240 2.40 -2.85 -27.83
N ASN A 241 1.24 -2.46 -28.38
CA ASN A 241 0.01 -3.23 -28.23
C ASN A 241 0.12 -4.57 -28.95
N LEU A 242 0.00 -5.68 -28.21
CA LEU A 242 -0.05 -7.04 -28.74
C LEU A 242 -1.48 -7.46 -29.09
N TRP A 243 -2.42 -6.96 -28.31
CA TRP A 243 -3.84 -7.24 -28.47
C TRP A 243 -4.65 -6.07 -27.86
N ALA A 244 -5.77 -5.73 -28.50
CA ALA A 244 -6.73 -4.78 -27.96
C ALA A 244 -8.13 -5.12 -28.48
N GLU A 245 -9.09 -5.19 -27.58
CA GLU A 245 -10.50 -5.44 -27.90
C GLU A 245 -11.45 -4.57 -27.10
N ARG A 246 -12.65 -4.42 -27.63
CA ARG A 246 -13.75 -3.69 -27.01
C ARG A 246 -15.02 -4.55 -27.00
N TYR A 247 -15.55 -4.74 -25.81
CA TYR A 247 -16.78 -5.46 -25.55
C TYR A 247 -17.88 -4.45 -25.23
N ASP A 248 -19.02 -4.53 -25.91
CA ASP A 248 -20.20 -3.67 -25.68
C ASP A 248 -21.42 -4.58 -25.67
N ARG A 249 -21.88 -4.94 -24.46
CA ARG A 249 -22.89 -5.98 -24.23
C ARG A 249 -23.83 -5.61 -23.10
N ASP A 250 -24.84 -6.44 -22.86
CA ASP A 250 -25.68 -6.34 -21.68
C ASP A 250 -24.94 -6.77 -20.42
N LEU A 251 -25.30 -6.20 -19.27
CA LEU A 251 -24.64 -6.48 -18.00
C LEU A 251 -24.76 -7.95 -17.59
N ASP A 252 -25.85 -8.62 -18.02
CA ASP A 252 -26.07 -10.04 -17.77
C ASP A 252 -24.99 -10.93 -18.43
N ASP A 253 -24.31 -10.42 -19.46
CA ASP A 253 -23.21 -11.09 -20.15
C ASP A 253 -21.84 -10.88 -19.49
N ILE A 254 -21.76 -10.18 -18.35
CA ILE A 254 -20.48 -9.74 -17.75
C ILE A 254 -19.51 -10.90 -17.53
N PHE A 255 -19.99 -12.02 -17.07
CA PHE A 255 -19.17 -13.21 -16.85
C PHE A 255 -18.63 -13.79 -18.16
N ALA A 256 -19.44 -13.80 -19.22
CA ALA A 256 -18.99 -14.25 -20.54
C ALA A 256 -17.89 -13.33 -21.09
N ILE A 257 -17.99 -12.01 -20.84
CA ILE A 257 -16.97 -11.04 -21.24
C ILE A 257 -15.65 -11.27 -20.49
N GLN A 258 -15.69 -11.50 -19.18
CA GLN A 258 -14.50 -11.79 -18.38
C GLN A 258 -13.77 -13.06 -18.89
N ASP A 259 -14.49 -14.16 -19.12
CA ASP A 259 -13.95 -15.38 -19.69
C ASP A 259 -13.33 -15.12 -21.08
N GLU A 260 -13.99 -14.34 -21.91
CA GLU A 260 -13.54 -14.02 -23.26
C GLU A 260 -12.24 -13.20 -23.23
N ILE A 261 -12.14 -12.22 -22.32
CA ILE A 261 -10.93 -11.44 -22.11
C ILE A 261 -9.78 -12.33 -21.65
N SER A 262 -9.97 -13.14 -20.61
CA SER A 262 -8.94 -14.01 -20.06
C SER A 262 -8.42 -15.03 -21.11
N LYS A 263 -9.33 -15.64 -21.89
CA LYS A 263 -8.97 -16.55 -22.98
C LYS A 263 -8.25 -15.85 -24.14
N SER A 264 -8.66 -14.63 -24.48
CA SER A 264 -8.03 -13.81 -25.53
C SER A 264 -6.60 -13.43 -25.15
N ILE A 265 -6.37 -13.05 -23.89
CA ILE A 265 -5.02 -12.75 -23.37
C ILE A 265 -4.12 -13.98 -23.46
N VAL A 266 -4.57 -15.14 -22.98
CA VAL A 266 -3.82 -16.40 -23.06
C VAL A 266 -3.46 -16.74 -24.51
N SER A 267 -4.41 -16.54 -25.43
CA SER A 267 -4.20 -16.75 -26.87
C SER A 267 -3.18 -15.75 -27.46
N ALA A 268 -3.29 -14.46 -27.09
CA ALA A 268 -2.35 -13.42 -27.53
C ALA A 268 -0.92 -13.68 -27.05
N LEU A 269 -0.78 -14.26 -25.85
CA LEU A 269 0.49 -14.71 -25.29
C LEU A 269 0.98 -16.04 -25.88
N LYS A 270 0.25 -16.63 -26.84
CA LYS A 270 0.54 -17.92 -27.49
C LYS A 270 0.67 -19.09 -26.49
N LEU A 271 -0.05 -18.99 -25.38
CA LEU A 271 -0.15 -20.06 -24.40
C LEU A 271 -1.29 -21.03 -24.76
N THR A 272 -1.14 -22.29 -24.36
CA THR A 272 -2.18 -23.31 -24.50
C THR A 272 -2.69 -23.66 -23.12
N LEU A 273 -3.98 -23.43 -22.87
CA LEU A 273 -4.62 -23.80 -21.61
C LEU A 273 -4.72 -25.32 -21.47
N LEU A 274 -4.32 -25.82 -20.32
CA LEU A 274 -4.61 -27.20 -19.93
C LEU A 274 -6.12 -27.38 -19.67
N PRO A 275 -6.69 -28.56 -19.82
CA PRO A 275 -8.12 -28.77 -19.56
C PRO A 275 -8.57 -28.34 -18.16
N LYS A 276 -7.72 -28.55 -17.14
CA LYS A 276 -8.00 -28.11 -15.76
C LYS A 276 -7.96 -26.58 -15.61
N GLU A 277 -7.03 -25.91 -16.28
CA GLU A 277 -6.91 -24.45 -16.26
C GLU A 277 -8.11 -23.79 -16.95
N LYS A 278 -8.52 -24.36 -18.11
CA LYS A 278 -9.73 -23.90 -18.79
C LYS A 278 -10.96 -24.06 -17.91
N GLN A 279 -11.10 -25.19 -17.23
CA GLN A 279 -12.20 -25.43 -16.30
C GLN A 279 -12.14 -24.49 -15.09
N ALA A 280 -10.95 -24.14 -14.60
CA ALA A 280 -10.78 -23.22 -13.48
C ALA A 280 -11.20 -21.78 -13.85
N ILE A 281 -10.80 -21.29 -15.04
CA ILE A 281 -11.23 -19.98 -15.58
C ILE A 281 -12.75 -19.95 -15.78
N GLU A 282 -13.36 -21.05 -16.27
CA GLU A 282 -14.80 -21.15 -16.47
C GLU A 282 -15.60 -21.38 -15.17
N ARG A 283 -14.91 -21.62 -14.04
CA ARG A 283 -15.52 -21.86 -12.74
C ARG A 283 -15.84 -20.55 -12.05
N ARG A 284 -17.05 -20.08 -12.25
CA ARG A 284 -17.53 -18.82 -11.70
C ARG A 284 -17.95 -18.98 -10.25
N GLY A 285 -17.72 -17.93 -9.45
CA GLY A 285 -18.18 -17.88 -8.07
C GLY A 285 -19.70 -17.85 -7.97
N THR A 286 -20.39 -17.18 -8.92
CA THR A 286 -21.84 -17.04 -8.99
C THR A 286 -22.32 -16.90 -10.44
N SER A 287 -23.58 -17.23 -10.69
CA SER A 287 -24.29 -16.91 -11.93
C SER A 287 -25.22 -15.70 -11.78
N SER A 288 -25.39 -15.19 -10.59
CA SER A 288 -26.26 -14.04 -10.30
C SER A 288 -25.50 -12.73 -10.38
N VAL A 289 -25.83 -11.89 -11.36
CA VAL A 289 -25.26 -10.54 -11.50
C VAL A 289 -25.60 -9.67 -10.28
N GLU A 290 -26.79 -9.85 -9.68
CA GLU A 290 -27.17 -9.12 -8.46
C GLU A 290 -26.28 -9.52 -7.27
N ALA A 291 -26.07 -10.82 -7.02
CA ALA A 291 -25.19 -11.31 -5.96
C ALA A 291 -23.75 -10.87 -6.19
N TYR A 292 -23.26 -10.91 -7.44
CA TYR A 292 -21.95 -10.43 -7.84
C TYR A 292 -21.75 -8.94 -7.53
N ASN A 293 -22.68 -8.08 -7.96
CA ASN A 293 -22.60 -6.64 -7.67
C ASN A 293 -22.59 -6.34 -6.17
N LEU A 294 -23.40 -7.05 -5.38
CA LEU A 294 -23.41 -6.91 -3.92
C LEU A 294 -22.08 -7.32 -3.32
N TYR A 295 -21.51 -8.44 -3.75
CA TYR A 295 -20.20 -8.88 -3.28
C TYR A 295 -19.10 -7.87 -3.62
N LEU A 296 -19.04 -7.37 -4.86
CA LEU A 296 -18.06 -6.35 -5.25
C LEU A 296 -18.19 -5.07 -4.42
N MET A 297 -19.41 -4.62 -4.17
CA MET A 297 -19.67 -3.48 -3.30
C MET A 297 -19.19 -3.75 -1.87
N ALA A 298 -19.48 -4.91 -1.31
CA ALA A 298 -19.01 -5.31 0.01
C ALA A 298 -17.48 -5.41 0.06
N ARG A 299 -16.86 -5.98 -0.99
CA ARG A 299 -15.41 -6.11 -1.13
C ARG A 299 -14.73 -4.75 -1.18
N GLN A 300 -15.28 -3.79 -1.93
CA GLN A 300 -14.78 -2.42 -1.93
C GLN A 300 -14.85 -1.80 -0.53
N PHE A 301 -15.99 -1.86 0.16
CA PHE A 301 -16.09 -1.36 1.53
C PHE A 301 -15.08 -2.03 2.47
N TRP A 302 -14.81 -3.32 2.27
CA TRP A 302 -13.80 -4.03 3.04
C TRP A 302 -12.38 -3.52 2.78
N MET A 303 -12.03 -3.27 1.52
CA MET A 303 -10.69 -2.86 1.11
C MET A 303 -10.40 -1.37 1.33
N THR A 304 -11.36 -0.49 1.02
CA THR A 304 -11.17 0.97 1.05
C THR A 304 -11.87 1.64 2.21
N GLY A 305 -12.79 0.93 2.87
CA GLY A 305 -13.54 1.48 3.99
C GLY A 305 -12.70 1.64 5.24
N ASN A 306 -13.27 2.32 6.20
CA ASN A 306 -12.65 2.66 7.49
C ASN A 306 -12.26 1.40 8.27
N ILE A 307 -11.05 0.91 8.08
CA ILE A 307 -10.54 -0.27 8.78
C ILE A 307 -10.62 0.01 10.30
N GLY A 308 -11.29 -0.89 11.04
CA GLY A 308 -11.56 -0.70 12.48
C GLY A 308 -12.83 0.09 12.81
N ASP A 309 -13.64 0.48 11.81
CA ASP A 309 -14.97 1.02 12.03
C ASP A 309 -16.02 -0.09 12.04
N MET A 310 -16.70 -0.25 13.17
CA MET A 310 -17.78 -1.22 13.36
C MET A 310 -18.89 -1.06 12.30
N ARG A 311 -19.22 0.17 11.90
CA ARG A 311 -20.25 0.45 10.91
C ARG A 311 -19.88 -0.08 9.52
N ARG A 312 -18.59 -0.05 9.17
CA ARG A 312 -18.09 -0.66 7.94
C ARG A 312 -18.34 -2.17 7.96
N ASP A 313 -17.91 -2.83 9.02
CA ASP A 313 -18.02 -4.29 9.15
C ASP A 313 -19.50 -4.74 9.20
N GLN A 314 -20.37 -3.98 9.89
CA GLN A 314 -21.82 -4.21 9.86
C GLN A 314 -22.43 -4.04 8.47
N ARG A 315 -21.94 -3.05 7.69
CA ARG A 315 -22.38 -2.83 6.30
C ARG A 315 -21.96 -4.00 5.42
N VAL A 316 -20.69 -4.42 5.49
CA VAL A 316 -20.18 -5.58 4.75
C VAL A 316 -20.96 -6.84 5.11
N MET A 317 -21.17 -7.11 6.40
CA MET A 317 -21.97 -8.25 6.88
C MET A 317 -23.39 -8.25 6.26
N ARG A 318 -24.09 -7.12 6.27
CA ARG A 318 -25.46 -7.03 5.70
C ARG A 318 -25.47 -7.25 4.19
N ILE A 319 -24.52 -6.66 3.46
CA ILE A 319 -24.45 -6.77 2.00
C ILE A 319 -24.09 -8.19 1.59
N CYS A 320 -23.09 -8.81 2.24
CA CYS A 320 -22.73 -10.20 1.98
C CYS A 320 -23.86 -11.16 2.38
N GLY A 321 -24.55 -10.91 3.52
CA GLY A 321 -25.73 -11.66 3.91
C GLY A 321 -26.78 -11.67 2.82
N ARG A 322 -27.06 -10.51 2.21
CA ARG A 322 -28.00 -10.43 1.09
C ARG A 322 -27.47 -11.16 -0.16
N ALA A 323 -26.18 -11.08 -0.46
CA ALA A 323 -25.58 -11.78 -1.60
C ALA A 323 -25.74 -13.32 -1.48
N VAL A 324 -25.50 -13.89 -0.29
CA VAL A 324 -25.65 -15.33 -0.05
C VAL A 324 -27.12 -15.79 0.05
N GLU A 325 -28.04 -14.90 0.39
CA GLU A 325 -29.48 -15.19 0.27
C GLU A 325 -29.92 -15.32 -1.20
N ILE A 326 -29.36 -14.49 -2.11
CA ILE A 326 -29.65 -14.52 -3.54
C ILE A 326 -28.98 -15.74 -4.18
N ASP A 327 -27.72 -15.99 -3.86
CA ASP A 327 -26.98 -17.15 -4.33
C ASP A 327 -26.26 -17.86 -3.18
N PRO A 328 -26.89 -18.89 -2.60
CA PRO A 328 -26.29 -19.68 -1.52
C PRO A 328 -24.99 -20.43 -1.90
N ASN A 329 -24.70 -20.54 -3.20
CA ASN A 329 -23.48 -21.18 -3.68
C ASN A 329 -22.32 -20.20 -3.97
N TYR A 330 -22.48 -18.94 -3.59
CA TYR A 330 -21.46 -17.92 -3.80
C TYR A 330 -20.40 -17.95 -2.67
N ALA A 331 -19.36 -18.75 -2.85
CA ALA A 331 -18.35 -19.03 -1.84
C ALA A 331 -17.58 -17.78 -1.37
N GLN A 332 -17.21 -16.86 -2.29
CA GLN A 332 -16.51 -15.63 -1.95
C GLN A 332 -17.35 -14.70 -1.07
N ALA A 333 -18.66 -14.62 -1.32
CA ALA A 333 -19.56 -13.83 -0.47
C ALA A 333 -19.69 -14.44 0.94
N TRP A 334 -19.73 -15.76 1.05
CA TRP A 334 -19.68 -16.45 2.34
C TRP A 334 -18.37 -16.20 3.09
N ALA A 335 -17.23 -16.22 2.40
CA ALA A 335 -15.93 -15.98 3.01
C ALA A 335 -15.82 -14.55 3.56
N LEU A 336 -16.25 -13.54 2.78
CA LEU A 336 -16.24 -12.15 3.22
C LEU A 336 -17.24 -11.90 4.36
N LEU A 337 -18.42 -12.55 4.32
CA LEU A 337 -19.37 -12.57 5.43
C LEU A 337 -18.73 -13.10 6.71
N ALA A 338 -18.02 -14.21 6.61
CA ALA A 338 -17.33 -14.83 7.76
C ALA A 338 -16.29 -13.90 8.39
N ILE A 339 -15.50 -13.22 7.56
CA ILE A 339 -14.49 -12.26 8.02
C ILE A 339 -15.16 -11.07 8.72
N ALA A 340 -16.23 -10.51 8.15
CA ALA A 340 -16.94 -9.40 8.74
C ALA A 340 -17.61 -9.77 10.09
N GLN A 341 -18.22 -10.94 10.19
CA GLN A 341 -18.78 -11.47 11.43
C GLN A 341 -17.69 -11.69 12.48
N SER A 342 -16.58 -12.32 12.10
CA SER A 342 -15.43 -12.52 12.98
C SER A 342 -14.86 -11.20 13.49
N SER A 343 -14.75 -10.19 12.62
CA SER A 343 -14.28 -8.86 13.01
C SER A 343 -15.23 -8.20 14.02
N LEU A 344 -16.54 -8.22 13.76
CA LEU A 344 -17.55 -7.67 14.66
C LEU A 344 -17.54 -8.36 16.02
N ARG A 345 -17.43 -9.68 16.05
CA ARG A 345 -17.44 -10.46 17.27
C ARG A 345 -16.20 -10.23 18.13
N TYR A 346 -15.02 -10.25 17.53
CA TYR A 346 -13.75 -10.26 18.28
C TYR A 346 -13.11 -8.87 18.44
N ASN A 347 -13.38 -7.92 17.55
CA ASN A 347 -12.83 -6.59 17.68
C ASN A 347 -13.79 -5.61 18.38
N PHE A 348 -15.12 -5.87 18.34
CA PHE A 348 -16.14 -4.95 18.85
C PHE A 348 -17.08 -5.58 19.90
N ASP A 349 -16.86 -6.85 20.24
CA ASP A 349 -17.70 -7.62 21.18
C ASP A 349 -19.21 -7.62 20.82
N GLU A 350 -19.51 -7.47 19.51
CA GLU A 350 -20.89 -7.50 19.02
C GLU A 350 -21.51 -8.89 19.19
N GLN A 351 -22.80 -8.93 19.53
CA GLN A 351 -23.55 -10.18 19.70
C GLN A 351 -24.03 -10.71 18.33
N VAL A 352 -23.07 -11.02 17.46
CA VAL A 352 -23.28 -11.61 16.13
C VAL A 352 -22.59 -12.98 16.07
N ASP A 353 -22.85 -13.73 15.00
CA ASP A 353 -22.11 -14.97 14.73
C ASP A 353 -20.61 -14.67 14.61
N ASP A 354 -19.78 -15.62 15.04
CA ASP A 354 -18.31 -15.48 15.03
C ASP A 354 -17.65 -15.75 13.67
N GLY A 355 -18.46 -15.93 12.63
CA GLY A 355 -18.03 -16.20 11.26
C GLY A 355 -17.68 -17.67 10.98
N PHE A 356 -17.69 -18.55 11.99
CA PHE A 356 -17.29 -19.95 11.83
C PHE A 356 -18.22 -20.73 10.89
N ALA A 357 -19.53 -20.56 11.05
CA ALA A 357 -20.50 -21.24 10.19
C ALA A 357 -20.42 -20.74 8.74
N ALA A 358 -20.29 -19.43 8.53
CA ALA A 358 -20.14 -18.84 7.21
C ALA A 358 -18.82 -19.27 6.53
N ALA A 359 -17.73 -19.34 7.29
CA ALA A 359 -16.44 -19.84 6.79
C ALA A 359 -16.53 -21.30 6.31
N HIS A 360 -17.20 -22.17 7.09
CA HIS A 360 -17.44 -23.55 6.68
C HIS A 360 -18.36 -23.66 5.47
N ALA A 361 -19.38 -22.78 5.34
CA ALA A 361 -20.21 -22.72 4.13
C ALA A 361 -19.36 -22.37 2.91
N ALA A 362 -18.49 -21.34 3.00
CA ALA A 362 -17.56 -20.99 1.94
C ALA A 362 -16.69 -22.17 1.52
N LEU A 363 -16.02 -22.83 2.49
CA LEU A 363 -15.10 -23.93 2.23
C LEU A 363 -15.79 -25.22 1.74
N SER A 364 -17.07 -25.42 2.03
CA SER A 364 -17.85 -26.53 1.50
C SER A 364 -18.14 -26.38 0.01
N ILE A 365 -18.22 -25.13 -0.47
CA ILE A 365 -18.45 -24.79 -1.87
C ILE A 365 -17.11 -24.73 -2.62
N ASP A 366 -16.14 -23.99 -2.06
CA ASP A 366 -14.81 -23.87 -2.62
C ASP A 366 -13.72 -23.94 -1.53
N PRO A 367 -13.03 -25.08 -1.37
CA PRO A 367 -11.98 -25.27 -0.37
C PRO A 367 -10.67 -24.52 -0.67
N MET A 368 -10.59 -23.81 -1.80
CA MET A 368 -9.40 -23.06 -2.22
C MET A 368 -9.44 -21.58 -1.78
N ILE A 369 -10.52 -21.11 -1.16
CA ILE A 369 -10.62 -19.73 -0.68
C ILE A 369 -9.81 -19.57 0.62
N ALA A 370 -8.64 -18.96 0.49
CA ALA A 370 -7.67 -18.84 1.59
C ALA A 370 -8.22 -18.05 2.79
N GLU A 371 -8.91 -16.95 2.52
CA GLU A 371 -9.42 -16.03 3.54
C GLU A 371 -10.46 -16.69 4.46
N ALA A 372 -11.19 -17.69 3.99
CA ALA A 372 -12.18 -18.40 4.79
C ALA A 372 -11.57 -19.19 5.97
N TYR A 373 -10.28 -19.51 5.91
CA TYR A 373 -9.58 -20.15 7.02
C TYR A 373 -9.26 -19.19 8.18
N CYS A 374 -9.23 -17.88 7.95
CA CYS A 374 -8.91 -16.88 8.98
C CYS A 374 -9.91 -16.86 10.15
N PRO A 375 -11.23 -16.78 9.96
CA PRO A 375 -12.21 -16.85 11.04
C PRO A 375 -12.16 -18.17 11.81
N ILE A 376 -11.89 -19.28 11.12
CA ILE A 376 -11.74 -20.61 11.75
C ILE A 376 -10.52 -20.63 12.68
N SER A 377 -9.37 -20.14 12.18
CA SER A 377 -8.15 -20.04 12.97
C SER A 377 -8.36 -19.16 14.20
N ARG A 378 -9.00 -18.00 14.03
CA ARG A 378 -9.27 -17.08 15.14
C ARG A 378 -10.11 -17.74 16.22
N ARG A 379 -11.22 -18.38 15.86
CA ARG A 379 -12.06 -19.11 16.81
C ARG A 379 -11.31 -20.22 17.55
N LEU A 380 -10.52 -21.02 16.82
CA LEU A 380 -9.71 -22.09 17.43
C LEU A 380 -8.69 -21.53 18.42
N SER A 381 -8.03 -20.42 18.08
CA SER A 381 -7.10 -19.72 18.96
C SER A 381 -7.79 -19.23 20.25
N GLU A 382 -8.96 -18.62 20.14
CA GLU A 382 -9.76 -18.17 21.29
C GLU A 382 -10.20 -19.32 22.21
N GLN A 383 -10.39 -20.50 21.63
CA GLN A 383 -10.71 -21.73 22.38
C GLN A 383 -9.47 -22.43 22.98
N GLY A 384 -8.27 -21.87 22.77
CA GLY A 384 -7.01 -22.44 23.21
C GLY A 384 -6.50 -23.61 22.35
N GLN A 385 -7.14 -23.89 21.23
CA GLN A 385 -6.76 -24.94 20.26
C GLN A 385 -5.69 -24.39 19.28
N VAL A 386 -4.55 -23.99 19.86
CA VAL A 386 -3.50 -23.28 19.13
C VAL A 386 -2.88 -24.11 17.99
N PRO A 387 -2.58 -25.41 18.15
CA PRO A 387 -2.02 -26.19 17.04
C PRO A 387 -2.96 -26.26 15.83
N GLU A 388 -4.25 -26.41 16.06
CA GLU A 388 -5.28 -26.46 15.03
C GLU A 388 -5.43 -25.10 14.35
N ALA A 389 -5.38 -23.99 15.11
CA ALA A 389 -5.40 -22.64 14.57
C ALA A 389 -4.21 -22.38 13.64
N VAL A 390 -3.00 -22.81 14.04
CA VAL A 390 -1.79 -22.71 13.21
C VAL A 390 -1.96 -23.50 11.91
N ALA A 391 -2.46 -24.72 11.97
CA ALA A 391 -2.67 -25.54 10.77
C ALA A 391 -3.63 -24.87 9.75
N GLN A 392 -4.66 -24.15 10.23
CA GLN A 392 -5.58 -23.42 9.34
C GLN A 392 -4.86 -22.25 8.64
N ILE A 393 -4.06 -21.47 9.36
CA ILE A 393 -3.32 -20.35 8.79
C ILE A 393 -2.21 -20.82 7.83
N GLU A 394 -1.49 -21.89 8.16
CA GLU A 394 -0.50 -22.48 7.26
C GLU A 394 -1.15 -22.94 5.94
N ARG A 395 -2.34 -23.54 6.02
CA ARG A 395 -3.11 -23.90 4.83
C ARG A 395 -3.51 -22.65 4.04
N ALA A 396 -4.01 -21.61 4.67
CA ALA A 396 -4.37 -20.35 4.02
C ALA A 396 -3.16 -19.72 3.31
N LEU A 397 -2.01 -19.64 3.99
CA LEU A 397 -0.76 -19.14 3.41
C LEU A 397 -0.22 -19.97 2.24
N ALA A 398 -0.48 -21.28 2.25
CA ALA A 398 -0.12 -22.15 1.14
C ALA A 398 -1.04 -21.97 -0.08
N LEU A 399 -2.31 -21.61 0.14
CA LEU A 399 -3.29 -21.34 -0.92
C LEU A 399 -3.09 -19.96 -1.54
N ASP A 400 -2.96 -18.92 -0.72
CA ASP A 400 -2.69 -17.57 -1.17
C ASP A 400 -1.64 -16.87 -0.26
N PRO A 401 -0.37 -16.93 -0.62
CA PRO A 401 0.70 -16.27 0.13
C PRO A 401 0.69 -14.74 0.01
N GLU A 402 -0.10 -14.18 -0.91
CA GLU A 402 -0.18 -12.74 -1.18
C GLU A 402 -1.51 -12.12 -0.72
N SER A 403 -2.35 -12.85 0.01
CA SER A 403 -3.53 -12.29 0.68
C SER A 403 -3.10 -11.51 1.92
N TRP A 404 -3.41 -10.22 1.96
CA TRP A 404 -3.10 -9.35 3.10
C TRP A 404 -3.92 -9.74 4.34
N GLU A 405 -5.15 -10.20 4.17
CA GLU A 405 -5.99 -10.72 5.24
C GLU A 405 -5.35 -11.91 5.93
N VAL A 406 -4.89 -12.88 5.14
CA VAL A 406 -4.23 -14.09 5.65
C VAL A 406 -2.93 -13.73 6.35
N ARG A 407 -2.10 -12.85 5.76
CA ARG A 407 -0.87 -12.36 6.38
C ARG A 407 -1.13 -11.65 7.70
N LYS A 408 -2.13 -10.78 7.73
CA LYS A 408 -2.51 -10.04 8.93
C LYS A 408 -2.99 -10.98 10.04
N GLU A 409 -3.80 -11.98 9.72
CA GLU A 409 -4.27 -12.96 10.70
C GLU A 409 -3.13 -13.89 11.18
N ALA A 410 -2.23 -14.29 10.30
CA ALA A 410 -1.01 -15.03 10.67
C ALA A 410 -0.13 -14.24 11.64
N GLY A 411 0.02 -12.93 11.41
CA GLY A 411 0.74 -12.03 12.30
C GLY A 411 0.07 -11.94 13.69
N ARG A 412 -1.26 -11.81 13.75
CA ARG A 412 -2.01 -11.80 15.01
C ARG A 412 -1.87 -13.10 15.79
N LEU A 413 -1.97 -14.23 15.10
CA LEU A 413 -1.80 -15.55 15.72
C LEU A 413 -0.37 -15.72 16.26
N ALA A 414 0.65 -15.30 15.52
CA ALA A 414 2.03 -15.34 15.99
C ALA A 414 2.26 -14.41 17.18
N MET A 415 1.68 -13.20 17.19
CA MET A 415 1.74 -12.23 18.28
C MET A 415 1.09 -12.78 19.56
N SER A 416 -0.08 -13.43 19.45
CA SER A 416 -0.75 -14.06 20.60
C SER A 416 0.08 -15.18 21.24
N GLN A 417 0.94 -15.83 20.46
CA GLN A 417 1.89 -16.86 20.90
C GLN A 417 3.25 -16.28 21.34
N ARG A 418 3.40 -14.95 21.38
CA ARG A 418 4.66 -14.25 21.67
C ARG A 418 5.81 -14.58 20.70
N ARG A 419 5.51 -15.06 19.50
CA ARG A 419 6.46 -15.27 18.41
C ARG A 419 6.65 -13.97 17.64
N ILE A 420 7.35 -13.02 18.27
CA ILE A 420 7.41 -11.62 17.81
C ILE A 420 8.08 -11.51 16.42
N GLU A 421 9.16 -12.25 16.15
CA GLU A 421 9.84 -12.20 14.85
C GLU A 421 8.94 -12.73 13.72
N ASP A 422 8.19 -13.80 13.97
CA ASP A 422 7.23 -14.33 13.00
C ASP A 422 6.09 -13.32 12.76
N ALA A 423 5.58 -12.69 13.82
CA ALA A 423 4.55 -11.65 13.72
C ALA A 423 5.03 -10.46 12.88
N ILE A 424 6.27 -9.98 13.12
CA ILE A 424 6.89 -8.91 12.34
C ILE A 424 6.95 -9.30 10.86
N ALA A 425 7.46 -10.48 10.52
CA ALA A 425 7.57 -10.92 9.13
C ALA A 425 6.21 -10.96 8.42
N GLN A 426 5.15 -11.39 9.10
CA GLN A 426 3.80 -11.42 8.54
C GLN A 426 3.20 -10.02 8.38
N PHE A 427 3.36 -9.14 9.37
CA PHE A 427 2.83 -7.77 9.30
C PHE A 427 3.64 -6.90 8.31
N GLU A 428 4.97 -7.04 8.22
CA GLU A 428 5.77 -6.39 7.19
C GLU A 428 5.26 -6.77 5.78
N ARG A 429 4.92 -8.05 5.57
CA ARG A 429 4.34 -8.46 4.28
C ARG A 429 2.93 -7.91 4.09
N ALA A 430 2.09 -7.92 5.11
CA ALA A 430 0.74 -7.37 5.05
C ALA A 430 0.75 -5.87 4.68
N THR A 431 1.64 -5.06 5.28
CA THR A 431 1.76 -3.63 4.97
C THR A 431 2.33 -3.37 3.57
N GLN A 432 3.17 -4.25 3.03
CA GLN A 432 3.60 -4.18 1.63
C GLN A 432 2.47 -4.49 0.65
N LEU A 433 1.56 -5.41 1.01
CA LEU A 433 0.42 -5.81 0.19
C LEU A 433 -0.71 -4.77 0.24
N LEU A 434 -0.91 -4.12 1.38
CA LEU A 434 -1.90 -3.07 1.56
C LEU A 434 -1.35 -1.97 2.48
N GLU A 435 -0.63 -1.01 1.89
CA GLU A 435 0.01 0.08 2.62
C GLU A 435 -1.01 0.96 3.37
N SER A 436 -2.21 1.11 2.81
CA SER A 436 -3.29 1.91 3.40
C SER A 436 -3.90 1.30 4.67
N ASP A 437 -3.56 0.04 5.03
CA ASP A 437 -4.00 -0.57 6.30
C ASP A 437 -3.22 0.00 7.49
N PHE A 438 -3.62 1.18 7.95
CA PHE A 438 -3.02 1.84 9.12
C PHE A 438 -3.12 1.00 10.40
N HIS A 439 -4.05 0.06 10.49
CA HIS A 439 -4.14 -0.87 11.62
C HIS A 439 -3.03 -1.94 11.59
N ALA A 440 -2.64 -2.42 10.40
CA ALA A 440 -1.49 -3.32 10.28
C ALA A 440 -0.19 -2.62 10.70
N TRP A 441 -0.03 -1.34 10.38
CA TRP A 441 1.08 -0.51 10.85
C TRP A 441 1.09 -0.37 12.38
N ALA A 442 -0.07 -0.25 13.03
CA ALA A 442 -0.17 -0.20 14.48
C ALA A 442 0.29 -1.51 15.14
N LEU A 443 -0.17 -2.66 14.60
CA LEU A 443 0.26 -3.98 15.08
C LEU A 443 1.77 -4.19 14.91
N LEU A 444 2.31 -3.70 13.80
CA LEU A 444 3.75 -3.75 13.51
C LEU A 444 4.54 -2.88 14.50
N ALA A 445 4.05 -1.68 14.82
CA ALA A 445 4.65 -0.80 15.83
C ALA A 445 4.72 -1.49 17.20
N THR A 446 3.65 -2.17 17.62
CA THR A 446 3.61 -2.93 18.86
C THR A 446 4.64 -4.08 18.88
N CYS A 447 4.78 -4.79 17.75
CA CYS A 447 5.79 -5.85 17.63
C CYS A 447 7.22 -5.31 17.70
N TYR A 448 7.51 -4.19 17.02
CA TYR A 448 8.82 -3.55 17.08
C TYR A 448 9.12 -2.98 18.47
N GLN A 449 8.12 -2.45 19.16
CA GLN A 449 8.26 -2.02 20.56
C GLN A 449 8.64 -3.20 21.46
N ALA A 450 7.96 -4.34 21.32
CA ALA A 450 8.27 -5.57 22.07
C ALA A 450 9.70 -6.08 21.77
N ARG A 451 10.21 -5.86 20.55
CA ARG A 451 11.58 -6.18 20.14
C ARG A 451 12.62 -5.15 20.61
N GLY A 452 12.19 -3.94 21.00
CA GLY A 452 13.09 -2.84 21.38
C GLY A 452 13.69 -2.07 20.19
N ASP A 453 13.09 -2.14 19.00
CA ASP A 453 13.56 -1.47 17.77
C ASP A 453 12.93 -0.08 17.64
N ALA A 454 13.51 0.89 18.32
CA ALA A 454 12.97 2.25 18.40
C ALA A 454 12.89 2.95 17.03
N GLU A 455 13.81 2.67 16.10
CA GLU A 455 13.80 3.27 14.76
C GLU A 455 12.58 2.79 13.95
N LYS A 456 12.33 1.49 13.95
CA LYS A 456 11.19 0.90 13.25
C LYS A 456 9.84 1.24 13.92
N VAL A 457 9.80 1.42 15.24
CA VAL A 457 8.63 1.96 15.95
C VAL A 457 8.28 3.36 15.42
N GLN A 458 9.28 4.25 15.31
CA GLN A 458 9.06 5.60 14.79
C GLN A 458 8.65 5.60 13.30
N LEU A 459 9.20 4.69 12.49
CA LEU A 459 8.78 4.54 11.10
C LEU A 459 7.30 4.12 11.02
N SER A 460 6.93 3.09 11.76
CA SER A 460 5.54 2.59 11.80
C SER A 460 4.56 3.66 12.28
N ALA A 461 4.94 4.44 13.31
CA ALA A 461 4.13 5.54 13.81
C ALA A 461 3.88 6.62 12.75
N ARG A 462 4.90 6.99 11.97
CA ARG A 462 4.73 7.91 10.84
C ARG A 462 3.79 7.35 9.77
N MET A 463 3.89 6.07 9.45
CA MET A 463 3.00 5.41 8.49
C MET A 463 1.56 5.35 9.00
N MET A 464 1.35 5.02 10.28
CA MET A 464 0.01 5.09 10.91
C MET A 464 -0.63 6.46 10.71
N VAL A 465 0.11 7.55 11.00
CA VAL A 465 -0.41 8.93 10.86
C VAL A 465 -0.66 9.28 9.40
N SER A 466 0.27 8.96 8.51
CA SER A 466 0.16 9.26 7.07
C SER A 466 -1.05 8.59 6.43
N GLU A 467 -1.22 7.28 6.64
CA GLU A 467 -2.31 6.53 6.01
C GLU A 467 -3.67 6.87 6.63
N ALA A 468 -3.71 7.06 7.96
CA ALA A 468 -4.93 7.52 8.61
C ALA A 468 -5.35 8.94 8.15
N GLN A 469 -4.39 9.85 7.90
CA GLN A 469 -4.70 11.17 7.35
C GLN A 469 -5.32 11.09 5.96
N LYS A 470 -4.84 10.19 5.09
CA LYS A 470 -5.45 9.94 3.77
C LYS A 470 -6.91 9.48 3.92
N ALA A 471 -7.16 8.52 4.82
CA ALA A 471 -8.51 8.06 5.11
C ALA A 471 -9.43 9.18 5.66
N LEU A 472 -8.89 10.10 6.46
CA LEU A 472 -9.64 11.23 7.01
C LEU A 472 -9.94 12.34 5.98
N VAL A 473 -9.20 12.40 4.87
CA VAL A 473 -9.55 13.28 3.73
C VAL A 473 -10.80 12.76 3.04
N GLU A 474 -10.95 11.45 2.92
CA GLU A 474 -12.13 10.82 2.31
C GLU A 474 -13.34 10.80 3.27
N ASP A 475 -13.10 10.45 4.54
CA ASP A 475 -14.13 10.45 5.59
C ASP A 475 -13.60 11.13 6.87
N PRO A 476 -13.86 12.44 7.06
CA PRO A 476 -13.45 13.16 8.26
C PRO A 476 -14.08 12.65 9.57
N SER A 477 -15.10 11.79 9.50
CA SER A 477 -15.77 11.18 10.65
C SER A 477 -15.22 9.81 11.04
N ASN A 478 -14.14 9.33 10.37
CA ASN A 478 -13.51 8.06 10.66
C ASN A 478 -12.86 8.04 12.06
N GLY A 479 -13.59 7.58 13.06
CA GLY A 479 -13.12 7.48 14.44
C GLY A 479 -11.92 6.52 14.61
N ALA A 480 -11.88 5.43 13.84
CA ALA A 480 -10.77 4.48 13.88
C ALA A 480 -9.46 5.09 13.34
N ALA A 481 -9.53 5.82 12.22
CA ALA A 481 -8.36 6.53 11.68
C ALA A 481 -7.86 7.60 12.66
N LEU A 482 -8.76 8.37 13.27
CA LEU A 482 -8.40 9.34 14.32
C LEU A 482 -7.70 8.64 15.50
N GLY A 483 -8.26 7.50 15.95
CA GLY A 483 -7.73 6.77 17.09
C GLY A 483 -6.34 6.21 16.85
N ILE A 484 -6.14 5.54 15.73
CA ILE A 484 -4.83 4.94 15.39
C ILE A 484 -3.79 6.02 15.12
N ALA A 485 -4.16 7.10 14.40
CA ALA A 485 -3.25 8.21 14.21
C ALA A 485 -2.88 8.92 15.50
N ALA A 486 -3.81 9.03 16.47
CA ALA A 486 -3.49 9.57 17.79
C ALA A 486 -2.42 8.73 18.50
N GLY A 487 -2.48 7.40 18.39
CA GLY A 487 -1.43 6.51 18.87
C GLY A 487 -0.08 6.78 18.18
N GLY A 488 -0.06 6.92 16.87
CA GLY A 488 1.14 7.26 16.09
C GLY A 488 1.72 8.64 16.46
N LEU A 489 0.87 9.64 16.67
CA LEU A 489 1.28 10.97 17.14
C LEU A 489 1.90 10.90 18.55
N ALA A 490 1.29 10.13 19.46
CA ALA A 490 1.81 9.96 20.81
C ALA A 490 3.18 9.28 20.83
N ILE A 491 3.36 8.21 20.03
CA ILE A 491 4.65 7.53 19.83
C ILE A 491 5.70 8.51 19.28
N SER A 492 5.29 9.42 18.39
CA SER A 492 6.18 10.44 17.81
C SER A 492 6.45 11.64 18.74
N GLY A 493 5.85 11.68 19.93
CA GLY A 493 5.99 12.78 20.92
C GLY A 493 5.11 13.99 20.65
N GLU A 494 4.17 13.93 19.69
CA GLU A 494 3.24 15.00 19.35
C GLU A 494 1.99 14.96 20.25
N HIS A 495 2.18 15.04 21.57
CA HIS A 495 1.17 14.72 22.59
C HIS A 495 -0.07 15.62 22.52
N GLU A 496 0.09 16.93 22.23
CA GLU A 496 -1.05 17.84 22.13
C GLU A 496 -1.96 17.48 20.95
N ARG A 497 -1.37 17.19 19.79
CA ARG A 497 -2.14 16.74 18.62
C ARG A 497 -2.79 15.38 18.87
N ALA A 498 -2.08 14.47 19.52
CA ALA A 498 -2.64 13.17 19.90
C ALA A 498 -3.89 13.35 20.77
N ARG A 499 -3.84 14.26 21.77
CA ARG A 499 -4.97 14.56 22.65
C ARG A 499 -6.17 15.13 21.88
N GLU A 500 -5.94 16.13 21.01
CA GLU A 500 -6.99 16.71 20.15
C GLU A 500 -7.69 15.63 19.31
N TRP A 501 -6.93 14.70 18.75
CA TRP A 501 -7.50 13.65 17.90
C TRP A 501 -8.23 12.58 18.71
N ILE A 502 -7.78 12.26 19.93
CA ILE A 502 -8.49 11.40 20.89
C ILE A 502 -9.84 12.03 21.24
N GLU A 503 -9.86 13.32 21.61
CA GLU A 503 -11.08 14.03 21.97
C GLU A 503 -12.09 14.04 20.80
N ARG A 504 -11.61 14.29 19.59
CA ARG A 504 -12.43 14.25 18.38
C ARG A 504 -12.96 12.85 18.10
N ALA A 505 -12.15 11.82 18.21
CA ALA A 505 -12.57 10.43 18.02
C ALA A 505 -13.64 10.03 19.06
N MET A 506 -13.45 10.39 20.32
CA MET A 506 -14.40 10.15 21.41
C MET A 506 -15.72 10.90 21.24
N LEU A 507 -15.70 12.08 20.59
CA LEU A 507 -16.92 12.82 20.25
C LEU A 507 -17.73 12.13 19.15
N LEU A 508 -17.04 11.54 18.18
CA LEU A 508 -17.67 10.88 17.03
C LEU A 508 -18.23 9.49 17.37
N ASP A 509 -17.56 8.74 18.24
CA ASP A 509 -17.96 7.40 18.65
C ASP A 509 -17.82 7.21 20.17
N PRO A 510 -18.70 7.87 20.94
CA PRO A 510 -18.59 7.91 22.41
C PRO A 510 -18.85 6.58 23.10
N ASP A 511 -19.46 5.60 22.42
CA ASP A 511 -19.82 4.31 22.99
C ASP A 511 -18.86 3.18 22.62
N ASN A 512 -17.78 3.48 21.89
CA ASN A 512 -16.77 2.50 21.48
C ASN A 512 -15.80 2.20 22.65
N ASP A 513 -16.11 1.16 23.42
CA ASP A 513 -15.31 0.75 24.57
C ASP A 513 -13.92 0.24 24.15
N ASN A 514 -13.78 -0.36 22.96
CA ASN A 514 -12.48 -0.80 22.44
C ASN A 514 -11.56 0.40 22.11
N MET A 515 -12.12 1.43 21.49
CA MET A 515 -11.40 2.67 21.22
C MET A 515 -10.98 3.39 22.52
N ARG A 516 -11.87 3.45 23.52
CA ARG A 516 -11.55 3.99 24.85
C ARG A 516 -10.41 3.25 25.53
N TYR A 517 -10.43 1.92 25.47
CA TYR A 517 -9.38 1.08 26.03
C TYR A 517 -8.02 1.39 25.37
N ASN A 518 -8.00 1.43 24.04
CA ASN A 518 -6.77 1.74 23.30
C ASN A 518 -6.25 3.15 23.61
N PHE A 519 -7.12 4.13 23.79
CA PHE A 519 -6.71 5.47 24.23
C PHE A 519 -6.16 5.50 25.65
N ALA A 520 -6.73 4.68 26.55
CA ALA A 520 -6.17 4.55 27.88
C ALA A 520 -4.75 3.96 27.84
N CYS A 521 -4.47 3.00 26.94
CA CYS A 521 -3.11 2.51 26.67
C CYS A 521 -2.20 3.62 26.17
N VAL A 522 -2.65 4.43 25.19
CA VAL A 522 -1.88 5.56 24.67
C VAL A 522 -1.53 6.58 25.76
N PHE A 523 -2.50 6.96 26.59
CA PHE A 523 -2.27 7.88 27.70
C PHE A 523 -1.31 7.31 28.73
N ALA A 524 -1.47 6.04 29.10
CA ALA A 524 -0.62 5.39 30.12
C ALA A 524 0.80 5.17 29.62
N CYS A 525 0.97 4.55 28.45
CA CYS A 525 2.25 4.07 27.94
C CYS A 525 3.07 5.18 27.26
N HIS A 526 2.44 5.99 26.38
CA HIS A 526 3.15 6.95 25.53
C HIS A 526 3.11 8.38 26.05
N MET A 527 2.01 8.78 26.70
CA MET A 527 1.84 10.16 27.18
C MET A 527 2.09 10.31 28.68
N GLN A 528 2.20 9.20 29.43
CA GLN A 528 2.38 9.15 30.87
C GLN A 528 1.30 9.94 31.65
N ASP A 529 0.10 10.08 31.08
CA ASP A 529 -1.05 10.74 31.66
C ASP A 529 -1.96 9.73 32.38
N LYS A 530 -1.62 9.44 33.65
CA LYS A 530 -2.36 8.49 34.48
C LYS A 530 -3.82 8.89 34.71
N GLU A 531 -4.08 10.22 34.81
CA GLU A 531 -5.43 10.72 35.07
C GLU A 531 -6.36 10.46 33.87
N ALA A 532 -5.91 10.81 32.67
CA ALA A 532 -6.67 10.55 31.45
C ALA A 532 -6.89 9.04 31.24
N ALA A 533 -5.85 8.22 31.44
CA ALA A 533 -5.94 6.78 31.34
C ALA A 533 -6.99 6.18 32.31
N LEU A 534 -6.93 6.55 33.58
CA LEU A 534 -7.87 6.08 34.59
C LEU A 534 -9.32 6.51 34.32
N SER A 535 -9.51 7.75 33.82
CA SER A 535 -10.82 8.26 33.45
C SER A 535 -11.49 7.43 32.34
N LEU A 536 -10.75 7.05 31.30
CA LEU A 536 -11.25 6.20 30.22
C LEU A 536 -11.52 4.78 30.70
N LEU A 537 -10.59 4.19 31.46
CA LEU A 537 -10.72 2.86 32.02
C LEU A 537 -11.92 2.72 32.97
N ALA A 538 -12.23 3.77 33.74
CA ALA A 538 -13.34 3.76 34.68
C ALA A 538 -14.69 3.44 34.00
N THR A 539 -14.90 3.92 32.76
CA THR A 539 -16.10 3.60 31.99
C THR A 539 -15.99 2.22 31.35
N THR A 540 -14.88 1.94 30.67
CA THR A 540 -14.69 0.73 29.85
C THR A 540 -14.71 -0.55 30.69
N LEU A 541 -13.98 -0.58 31.81
CA LEU A 541 -13.89 -1.79 32.66
C LEU A 541 -15.19 -2.11 33.38
N MET A 542 -16.06 -1.13 33.57
CA MET A 542 -17.39 -1.34 34.12
C MET A 542 -18.40 -1.85 33.08
N ARG A 543 -18.13 -1.73 31.79
CA ARG A 543 -19.04 -2.11 30.70
C ARG A 543 -18.63 -3.40 30.01
N SER A 544 -17.34 -3.69 29.94
CA SER A 544 -16.79 -4.80 29.15
C SER A 544 -15.92 -5.73 29.97
N ARG A 545 -16.42 -6.97 30.17
CA ARG A 545 -15.67 -8.04 30.85
C ARG A 545 -14.38 -8.44 30.11
N PRO A 546 -14.35 -8.55 28.76
CA PRO A 546 -13.11 -8.80 28.03
C PRO A 546 -12.02 -7.77 28.31
N HIS A 547 -12.34 -6.47 28.30
CA HIS A 547 -11.39 -5.42 28.62
C HIS A 547 -10.91 -5.46 30.08
N LEU A 548 -11.78 -5.85 31.02
CA LEU A 548 -11.37 -6.09 32.42
C LEU A 548 -10.32 -7.21 32.52
N VAL A 549 -10.51 -8.31 31.78
CA VAL A 549 -9.53 -9.41 31.75
C VAL A 549 -8.22 -8.96 31.12
N ALA A 550 -8.29 -8.26 30.01
CA ALA A 550 -7.13 -7.72 29.32
C ALA A 550 -6.33 -6.74 30.19
N ALA A 551 -6.99 -5.77 30.83
CA ALA A 551 -6.34 -4.76 31.66
C ALA A 551 -5.53 -5.33 32.81
N GLN A 552 -5.89 -6.52 33.32
CA GLN A 552 -5.16 -7.17 34.41
C GLN A 552 -3.74 -7.62 34.00
N VAL A 553 -3.50 -7.87 32.72
CA VAL A 553 -2.25 -8.45 32.21
C VAL A 553 -1.57 -7.58 31.17
N ASP A 554 -2.23 -6.52 30.69
CA ASP A 554 -1.73 -5.62 29.66
C ASP A 554 -0.52 -4.83 30.17
N PRO A 555 0.65 -4.93 29.51
CA PRO A 555 1.86 -4.23 29.92
C PRO A 555 1.75 -2.71 29.76
N ASP A 556 0.85 -2.20 28.91
CA ASP A 556 0.67 -0.75 28.74
C ASP A 556 0.20 -0.07 30.04
N PHE A 557 -0.40 -0.83 30.97
CA PHE A 557 -0.84 -0.35 32.28
C PHE A 557 0.15 -0.66 33.42
N ASP A 558 1.35 -1.12 33.15
CA ASP A 558 2.35 -1.37 34.20
C ASP A 558 2.64 -0.12 35.05
N VAL A 559 2.56 1.06 34.42
CA VAL A 559 2.70 2.37 35.11
C VAL A 559 1.55 2.65 36.09
N LEU A 560 0.43 1.95 35.99
CA LEU A 560 -0.76 2.07 36.87
C LEU A 560 -0.85 0.97 37.90
N ARG A 561 -0.05 -0.10 37.83
CA ARG A 561 -0.17 -1.31 38.69
C ARG A 561 -0.20 -1.01 40.16
N ASP A 562 0.59 -0.04 40.62
CA ASP A 562 0.72 0.38 42.00
C ASP A 562 -0.19 1.57 42.35
N ASP A 563 -0.99 2.09 41.44
CA ASP A 563 -1.91 3.19 41.70
C ASP A 563 -3.16 2.68 42.43
N PRO A 564 -3.44 3.18 43.66
CA PRO A 564 -4.59 2.72 44.45
C PRO A 564 -5.93 2.85 43.71
N ARG A 565 -6.06 3.83 42.82
CA ARG A 565 -7.28 4.08 42.06
C ARG A 565 -7.47 3.00 40.99
N TYR A 566 -6.37 2.54 40.38
CA TYR A 566 -6.42 1.45 39.41
C TYR A 566 -6.80 0.14 40.08
N ILE A 567 -6.24 -0.14 41.26
CA ILE A 567 -6.55 -1.33 42.05
C ILE A 567 -8.03 -1.33 42.43
N ASP A 568 -8.55 -0.23 43.01
CA ASP A 568 -9.96 -0.07 43.37
C ASP A 568 -10.88 -0.25 42.15
N LEU A 569 -10.51 0.33 40.99
CA LEU A 569 -11.26 0.20 39.76
C LEU A 569 -11.38 -1.26 39.30
N LEU A 570 -10.27 -2.01 39.32
CA LEU A 570 -10.25 -3.44 38.96
C LEU A 570 -11.12 -4.26 39.95
N GLU A 571 -11.09 -3.96 41.26
CA GLU A 571 -11.90 -4.65 42.25
C GLU A 571 -13.40 -4.38 42.02
N ARG A 572 -13.80 -3.14 41.83
CA ARG A 572 -15.20 -2.78 41.54
C ARG A 572 -15.70 -3.41 40.23
N ALA A 573 -14.88 -3.42 39.18
CA ALA A 573 -15.25 -4.06 37.91
C ALA A 573 -15.39 -5.59 38.08
N ARG A 574 -14.49 -6.24 38.82
CA ARG A 574 -14.62 -7.68 39.17
C ARG A 574 -15.90 -7.99 39.94
N ALA A 575 -16.24 -7.17 40.93
CA ALA A 575 -17.46 -7.34 41.71
C ALA A 575 -18.73 -7.25 40.86
N ARG A 576 -18.73 -6.34 39.85
CA ARG A 576 -19.85 -6.18 38.91
C ARG A 576 -20.08 -7.43 38.04
N PHE A 577 -19.02 -8.10 37.61
CA PHE A 577 -19.10 -9.29 36.77
C PHE A 577 -19.04 -10.61 37.53
N ALA A 578 -19.09 -10.57 38.86
CA ALA A 578 -19.12 -11.78 39.70
C ALA A 578 -20.43 -12.58 39.47
N PRO A 579 -20.38 -13.94 39.48
CA PRO A 579 -21.58 -14.74 39.39
C PRO A 579 -22.52 -14.42 40.55
N GLY A 580 -23.70 -13.89 40.29
CA GLY A 580 -24.70 -13.54 41.31
C GLY A 580 -24.93 -12.03 41.51
N SER A 581 -24.21 -11.15 40.82
CA SER A 581 -24.40 -9.69 40.92
C SER A 581 -25.53 -9.12 40.05
N ALA A 582 -26.39 -9.95 39.46
CA ALA A 582 -27.58 -9.51 38.74
C ALA A 582 -28.63 -8.95 39.72
N THR A 583 -28.40 -7.73 40.20
CA THR A 583 -29.45 -6.92 40.82
C THR A 583 -29.91 -5.87 39.83
N GLY A 584 -31.10 -6.09 39.27
CA GLY A 584 -32.11 -5.10 38.96
C GLY A 584 -31.67 -3.90 38.10
N ALA A 585 -31.93 -3.99 36.80
CA ALA A 585 -32.37 -2.84 36.07
C ALA A 585 -33.68 -3.24 35.36
N SER A 586 -34.77 -2.84 35.96
CA SER A 586 -36.09 -2.70 35.32
C SER A 586 -36.10 -1.56 34.33
#